data_3b37fd8f6a15e9eb9ffd9626c452c514
#
_entry.id   3b37fd8f6a15e9eb9ffd9626c452c514
#
_cell.length_a   1.000
_cell.length_b   1.000
_cell.length_c   1.000
_cell.angle_alpha   90.00
_cell.angle_beta   90.00
_cell.angle_gamma   90.00
#
_symmetry.space_group_name_H-M   'P 1'
#
loop_
_entity.id
_entity.type
_entity.pdbx_description
1 polymer ?
#
loop_
_entity_poly.entity_id
_entity_poly.type
_entity_poly.pdbx_seq_one_letter_code
_entity_poly.pdbx_strand_id
1 'polypeptide(L)'
;MAPDRDAAARMFGLDGRVAIVTGASSGLGASVAQALSSFGARVAVVARRQDRLAELAKEIDGLAVACDLSDPDRVGSVVPAVVEGLGPPEILVNAAGNMFTTERAESEPFDAIRQTMDLNLVAPLLLAQAAFPHMRALGRGSIVNVSSISGRVGVPGIPQASYAASKAGLSGLTAELAVQWARHSIRVNTVAPGFFRSEITGPLYESERAAEYLRRNTPLPMEGTAQDIVGAVVWLAGDAGSYVTGQTVVVDGGWTAR
;
A
#
# COMPACT_ATOMS: atom_id res chain seq x y z
N MET A 1 34.87 4.70 18.46
CA MET A 1 34.24 5.63 17.52
C MET A 1 32.81 5.80 17.97
N ALA A 2 32.33 7.00 18.27
CA ALA A 2 30.94 7.22 18.63
C ALA A 2 30.04 6.88 17.41
N PRO A 3 28.84 6.28 17.62
CA PRO A 3 27.92 5.98 16.52
C PRO A 3 27.48 7.28 15.83
N ASP A 4 27.57 7.30 14.51
CA ASP A 4 27.07 8.42 13.70
C ASP A 4 25.52 8.38 13.68
N ARG A 5 24.89 9.14 14.57
CA ARG A 5 23.43 9.25 14.68
C ARG A 5 22.82 9.85 13.42
N ASP A 6 23.54 10.71 12.71
CA ASP A 6 23.07 11.32 11.47
C ASP A 6 23.06 10.30 10.32
N ALA A 7 24.00 9.33 10.31
CA ALA A 7 23.97 8.24 9.33
C ALA A 7 22.73 7.36 9.50
N ALA A 8 22.36 7.03 10.75
CA ALA A 8 21.15 6.27 11.02
C ALA A 8 19.88 7.03 10.57
N ALA A 9 19.80 8.33 10.85
CA ALA A 9 18.69 9.17 10.40
C ALA A 9 18.61 9.23 8.86
N ARG A 10 19.74 9.39 8.17
CA ARG A 10 19.80 9.42 6.70
C ARG A 10 19.32 8.12 6.05
N MET A 11 19.47 6.95 6.68
CA MET A 11 19.00 5.68 6.13
C MET A 11 17.47 5.63 5.93
N PHE A 12 16.74 6.32 6.78
CA PHE A 12 15.26 6.39 6.71
C PHE A 12 14.77 7.70 6.09
N GLY A 13 15.63 8.70 5.89
CA GLY A 13 15.30 9.98 5.29
C GLY A 13 14.83 9.82 3.84
N LEU A 14 13.82 10.60 3.46
CA LEU A 14 13.24 10.62 2.12
C LEU A 14 13.30 12.02 1.52
N ASP A 15 14.22 12.86 1.98
CA ASP A 15 14.29 14.28 1.66
C ASP A 15 14.26 14.54 0.14
N GLY A 16 13.24 15.29 -0.28
CA GLY A 16 13.03 15.71 -1.67
C GLY A 16 12.57 14.61 -2.61
N ARG A 17 12.47 13.34 -2.20
CA ARG A 17 11.97 12.24 -3.02
C ARG A 17 10.48 12.42 -3.29
N VAL A 18 10.05 12.22 -4.54
CA VAL A 18 8.62 12.28 -4.90
C VAL A 18 8.00 10.92 -4.67
N ALA A 19 6.93 10.89 -3.86
CA ALA A 19 6.18 9.69 -3.53
C ALA A 19 4.73 9.80 -3.99
N ILE A 20 4.20 8.72 -4.57
CA ILE A 20 2.77 8.56 -4.89
C ILE A 20 2.19 7.60 -3.86
N VAL A 21 1.10 7.99 -3.17
CA VAL A 21 0.37 7.12 -2.24
C VAL A 21 -1.07 7.00 -2.69
N THR A 22 -1.50 5.81 -3.07
CA THR A 22 -2.89 5.54 -3.44
C THR A 22 -3.74 5.12 -2.24
N GLY A 23 -5.07 5.31 -2.32
CA GLY A 23 -5.96 5.02 -1.20
C GLY A 23 -5.81 6.00 -0.02
N ALA A 24 -5.20 7.16 -0.26
CA ALA A 24 -4.79 8.10 0.78
C ALA A 24 -5.94 8.92 1.40
N SER A 25 -7.18 8.73 1.00
CA SER A 25 -8.31 9.48 1.57
C SER A 25 -8.75 8.98 2.96
N SER A 26 -8.18 7.90 3.48
CA SER A 26 -8.45 7.37 4.84
C SER A 26 -7.47 6.24 5.23
N GLY A 27 -7.51 5.82 6.50
CA GLY A 27 -6.90 4.61 7.01
C GLY A 27 -5.39 4.49 6.73
N LEU A 28 -4.96 3.31 6.30
CA LEU A 28 -3.54 3.00 6.09
C LEU A 28 -2.88 3.95 5.08
N GLY A 29 -3.56 4.26 3.97
CA GLY A 29 -3.01 5.13 2.93
C GLY A 29 -2.76 6.56 3.42
N ALA A 30 -3.68 7.13 4.20
CA ALA A 30 -3.51 8.45 4.79
C ALA A 30 -2.33 8.48 5.78
N SER A 31 -2.25 7.51 6.69
CA SER A 31 -1.15 7.41 7.66
C SER A 31 0.21 7.20 6.99
N VAL A 32 0.25 6.43 5.91
CA VAL A 32 1.48 6.25 5.10
C VAL A 32 1.89 7.57 4.45
N ALA A 33 0.94 8.32 3.87
CA ALA A 33 1.24 9.61 3.24
C ALA A 33 1.81 10.63 4.24
N GLN A 34 1.18 10.75 5.41
CA GLN A 34 1.66 11.59 6.51
C GLN A 34 3.08 11.20 6.96
N ALA A 35 3.32 9.91 7.09
CA ALA A 35 4.64 9.42 7.50
C ALA A 35 5.71 9.70 6.44
N LEU A 36 5.48 9.36 5.17
CA LEU A 36 6.46 9.64 4.11
C LEU A 36 6.79 11.14 4.04
N SER A 37 5.79 12.02 4.21
CA SER A 37 6.02 13.47 4.31
C SER A 37 6.86 13.82 5.54
N SER A 38 6.58 13.25 6.71
CA SER A 38 7.34 13.48 7.95
C SER A 38 8.80 13.01 7.84
N PHE A 39 9.10 12.07 6.94
CA PHE A 39 10.46 11.64 6.60
C PHE A 39 11.09 12.45 5.43
N GLY A 40 10.45 13.55 4.99
CA GLY A 40 11.00 14.49 4.00
C GLY A 40 10.55 14.27 2.57
N ALA A 41 9.66 13.30 2.27
CA ALA A 41 9.16 13.09 0.92
C ALA A 41 8.15 14.18 0.51
N ARG A 42 8.15 14.52 -0.80
CA ARG A 42 7.09 15.29 -1.45
C ARG A 42 6.01 14.32 -1.93
N VAL A 43 4.84 14.37 -1.30
CA VAL A 43 3.84 13.30 -1.45
C VAL A 43 2.67 13.74 -2.32
N ALA A 44 2.36 12.95 -3.36
CA ALA A 44 1.09 12.99 -4.07
C ALA A 44 0.12 11.98 -3.46
N VAL A 45 -1.04 12.44 -3.00
CA VAL A 45 -2.10 11.62 -2.42
C VAL A 45 -3.19 11.37 -3.46
N VAL A 46 -3.51 10.08 -3.69
CA VAL A 46 -4.39 9.64 -4.77
C VAL A 46 -5.59 8.87 -4.21
N ALA A 47 -6.80 9.30 -4.49
CA ALA A 47 -8.05 8.59 -4.21
C ALA A 47 -9.23 9.23 -4.96
N ARG A 48 -10.45 8.73 -4.71
CA ARG A 48 -11.69 9.27 -5.31
C ARG A 48 -12.24 10.51 -4.59
N ARG A 49 -12.08 10.57 -3.25
CA ARG A 49 -12.70 11.60 -2.39
C ARG A 49 -11.84 12.86 -2.38
N GLN A 50 -12.14 13.77 -3.31
CA GLN A 50 -11.36 14.98 -3.54
C GLN A 50 -11.25 15.86 -2.28
N ASP A 51 -12.33 16.05 -1.53
CA ASP A 51 -12.34 16.90 -0.33
C ASP A 51 -11.34 16.39 0.72
N ARG A 52 -11.37 15.08 1.02
CA ARG A 52 -10.44 14.48 1.97
C ARG A 52 -8.99 14.52 1.48
N LEU A 53 -8.77 14.37 0.16
CA LEU A 53 -7.43 14.51 -0.41
C LEU A 53 -6.90 15.93 -0.29
N ALA A 54 -7.75 16.94 -0.52
CA ALA A 54 -7.37 18.35 -0.41
C ALA A 54 -6.98 18.73 1.03
N GLU A 55 -7.73 18.21 2.03
CA GLU A 55 -7.41 18.39 3.45
C GLU A 55 -6.04 17.75 3.79
N LEU A 56 -5.84 16.48 3.42
CA LEU A 56 -4.59 15.79 3.68
C LEU A 56 -3.40 16.43 2.94
N ALA A 57 -3.57 16.78 1.66
CA ALA A 57 -2.53 17.43 0.88
C ALA A 57 -2.11 18.78 1.49
N LYS A 58 -3.08 19.56 2.01
CA LYS A 58 -2.80 20.81 2.73
C LYS A 58 -2.01 20.56 4.02
N GLU A 59 -2.35 19.49 4.77
CA GLU A 59 -1.68 19.14 6.02
C GLU A 59 -0.21 18.78 5.80
N ILE A 60 0.08 18.03 4.72
CA ILE A 60 1.43 17.49 4.43
C ILE A 60 2.22 18.30 3.38
N ASP A 61 1.74 19.47 2.98
CA ASP A 61 2.29 20.26 1.86
C ASP A 61 2.50 19.41 0.58
N GLY A 62 1.48 18.60 0.27
CA GLY A 62 1.50 17.62 -0.82
C GLY A 62 0.59 17.97 -1.99
N LEU A 63 0.48 17.06 -2.95
CA LEU A 63 -0.36 17.18 -4.14
C LEU A 63 -1.59 16.25 -4.04
N ALA A 64 -2.80 16.78 -4.19
CA ALA A 64 -4.02 16.00 -4.29
C ALA A 64 -4.30 15.63 -5.76
N VAL A 65 -4.46 14.33 -6.05
CA VAL A 65 -4.83 13.81 -7.39
C VAL A 65 -6.09 12.96 -7.26
N ALA A 66 -7.24 13.50 -7.66
CA ALA A 66 -8.50 12.77 -7.63
C ALA A 66 -8.60 11.80 -8.80
N CYS A 67 -8.64 10.49 -8.51
CA CYS A 67 -8.77 9.43 -9.51
C CYS A 67 -9.56 8.25 -8.95
N ASP A 68 -10.49 7.70 -9.75
CA ASP A 68 -11.07 6.40 -9.47
C ASP A 68 -10.17 5.30 -10.07
N LEU A 69 -9.44 4.63 -9.21
CA LEU A 69 -8.51 3.57 -9.59
C LEU A 69 -9.21 2.22 -9.92
N SER A 70 -10.52 2.11 -9.70
CA SER A 70 -11.31 0.95 -10.17
C SER A 70 -11.69 1.06 -11.64
N ASP A 71 -11.39 2.20 -12.28
CA ASP A 71 -11.53 2.43 -13.71
C ASP A 71 -10.14 2.43 -14.36
N PRO A 72 -9.73 1.33 -15.04
CA PRO A 72 -8.40 1.21 -15.63
C PRO A 72 -8.06 2.30 -16.65
N ASP A 73 -9.05 2.86 -17.33
CA ASP A 73 -8.84 3.91 -18.35
C ASP A 73 -8.39 5.23 -17.71
N ARG A 74 -8.72 5.44 -16.44
CA ARG A 74 -8.36 6.65 -15.68
C ARG A 74 -7.01 6.56 -14.98
N VAL A 75 -6.55 5.35 -14.65
CA VAL A 75 -5.30 5.12 -13.89
C VAL A 75 -4.10 5.79 -14.57
N GLY A 76 -4.04 5.74 -15.91
CA GLY A 76 -2.95 6.31 -16.71
C GLY A 76 -2.74 7.83 -16.53
N SER A 77 -3.74 8.58 -16.03
CA SER A 77 -3.65 10.03 -15.81
C SER A 77 -2.90 10.42 -14.53
N VAL A 78 -2.73 9.48 -13.59
CA VAL A 78 -2.16 9.79 -12.25
C VAL A 78 -0.71 10.21 -12.32
N VAL A 79 0.14 9.39 -12.94
CA VAL A 79 1.60 9.66 -12.97
C VAL A 79 1.92 10.95 -13.73
N PRO A 80 1.34 11.24 -14.90
CA PRO A 80 1.53 12.53 -15.58
C PRO A 80 1.18 13.74 -14.69
N ALA A 81 0.05 13.71 -13.98
CA ALA A 81 -0.36 14.78 -13.06
C ALA A 81 0.66 14.97 -11.91
N VAL A 82 1.22 13.88 -11.39
CA VAL A 82 2.27 13.95 -10.36
C VAL A 82 3.56 14.52 -10.91
N VAL A 83 3.96 14.13 -12.11
CA VAL A 83 5.17 14.65 -12.77
C VAL A 83 5.06 16.15 -13.00
N GLU A 84 3.90 16.63 -13.42
CA GLU A 84 3.64 18.07 -13.62
C GLU A 84 3.70 18.85 -12.28
N GLY A 85 3.09 18.31 -11.21
CA GLY A 85 2.97 19.02 -9.92
C GLY A 85 4.19 18.89 -9.01
N LEU A 86 4.82 17.72 -8.96
CA LEU A 86 5.92 17.42 -8.02
C LEU A 86 7.22 16.97 -8.70
N GLY A 87 7.18 16.59 -9.96
CA GLY A 87 8.32 15.99 -10.66
C GLY A 87 8.27 14.46 -10.69
N PRO A 88 9.33 13.80 -11.22
CA PRO A 88 9.36 12.38 -11.48
C PRO A 88 9.24 11.57 -10.16
N PRO A 89 8.32 10.59 -10.08
CA PRO A 89 8.15 9.77 -8.89
C PRO A 89 9.32 8.80 -8.71
N GLU A 90 9.79 8.68 -7.48
CA GLU A 90 10.79 7.72 -7.03
C GLU A 90 10.18 6.62 -6.15
N ILE A 91 9.08 6.95 -5.46
CA ILE A 91 8.37 6.04 -4.55
C ILE A 91 6.93 5.90 -5.02
N LEU A 92 6.43 4.65 -5.10
CA LEU A 92 5.03 4.36 -5.35
C LEU A 92 4.50 3.42 -4.26
N VAL A 93 3.52 3.89 -3.49
CA VAL A 93 2.82 3.05 -2.51
C VAL A 93 1.40 2.77 -3.00
N ASN A 94 1.15 1.54 -3.41
CA ASN A 94 -0.17 1.05 -3.81
C ASN A 94 -0.94 0.59 -2.57
N ALA A 95 -1.59 1.54 -1.87
CA ALA A 95 -2.40 1.27 -0.68
C ALA A 95 -3.91 1.30 -0.95
N ALA A 96 -4.34 1.68 -2.16
CA ALA A 96 -5.73 1.54 -2.57
C ALA A 96 -6.15 0.06 -2.61
N GLY A 97 -7.31 -0.23 -2.07
CA GLY A 97 -7.88 -1.57 -2.12
C GLY A 97 -9.27 -1.59 -1.50
N ASN A 98 -10.10 -2.50 -1.98
CA ASN A 98 -11.44 -2.70 -1.44
C ASN A 98 -11.88 -4.16 -1.65
N MET A 99 -12.87 -4.55 -0.88
CA MET A 99 -13.65 -5.77 -1.02
C MET A 99 -15.07 -5.35 -1.42
N PHE A 100 -15.45 -5.63 -2.68
CA PHE A 100 -16.72 -5.14 -3.24
C PHE A 100 -17.92 -6.05 -2.94
N THR A 101 -17.68 -7.20 -2.31
CA THR A 101 -18.72 -8.13 -1.89
C THR A 101 -18.27 -8.89 -0.64
N THR A 102 -19.23 -9.30 0.19
CA THR A 102 -19.08 -10.23 1.30
C THR A 102 -19.87 -11.52 1.08
N GLU A 103 -20.30 -11.75 -0.17
CA GLU A 103 -20.96 -12.98 -0.56
C GLU A 103 -19.98 -14.16 -0.54
N ARG A 104 -20.52 -15.36 -0.37
CA ARG A 104 -19.74 -16.59 -0.48
C ARG A 104 -19.26 -16.82 -1.92
N ALA A 105 -18.17 -17.54 -2.09
CA ALA A 105 -17.52 -17.75 -3.37
C ALA A 105 -18.50 -18.29 -4.47
N GLU A 106 -19.43 -19.16 -4.07
CA GLU A 106 -20.46 -19.69 -4.98
C GLU A 106 -21.51 -18.66 -5.43
N SER A 107 -21.52 -17.47 -4.81
CA SER A 107 -22.53 -16.41 -5.06
C SER A 107 -21.89 -15.04 -5.34
N GLU A 108 -20.55 -14.94 -5.41
CA GLU A 108 -19.90 -13.66 -5.72
C GLU A 108 -20.36 -13.14 -7.10
N PRO A 109 -20.94 -11.92 -7.18
CA PRO A 109 -21.32 -11.33 -8.47
C PRO A 109 -20.08 -11.07 -9.33
N PHE A 110 -20.16 -11.40 -10.63
CA PHE A 110 -19.05 -11.22 -11.56
C PHE A 110 -18.52 -9.77 -11.60
N ASP A 111 -19.43 -8.78 -11.57
CA ASP A 111 -19.03 -7.36 -11.55
C ASP A 111 -18.25 -6.99 -10.29
N ALA A 112 -18.58 -7.55 -9.12
CA ALA A 112 -17.84 -7.34 -7.89
C ALA A 112 -16.45 -8.00 -7.95
N ILE A 113 -16.34 -9.20 -8.51
CA ILE A 113 -15.07 -9.88 -8.78
C ILE A 113 -14.20 -8.99 -9.67
N ARG A 114 -14.74 -8.52 -10.81
CA ARG A 114 -14.02 -7.67 -11.74
C ARG A 114 -13.53 -6.37 -11.07
N GLN A 115 -14.41 -5.64 -10.38
CA GLN A 115 -14.04 -4.40 -9.66
C GLN A 115 -12.95 -4.64 -8.62
N THR A 116 -13.02 -5.79 -7.91
CA THR A 116 -11.98 -6.17 -6.94
C THR A 116 -10.64 -6.38 -7.62
N MET A 117 -10.60 -7.09 -8.75
CA MET A 117 -9.38 -7.33 -9.51
C MET A 117 -8.84 -6.04 -10.12
N ASP A 118 -9.70 -5.21 -10.71
CA ASP A 118 -9.31 -3.94 -11.33
C ASP A 118 -8.64 -3.01 -10.30
N LEU A 119 -9.26 -2.81 -9.13
CA LEU A 119 -8.71 -1.93 -8.10
C LEU A 119 -7.47 -2.51 -7.42
N ASN A 120 -7.50 -3.79 -7.01
CA ASN A 120 -6.49 -4.35 -6.10
C ASN A 120 -5.27 -4.91 -6.83
N LEU A 121 -5.37 -5.21 -8.13
CA LEU A 121 -4.31 -5.86 -8.90
C LEU A 121 -3.96 -5.11 -10.18
N VAL A 122 -4.96 -4.79 -11.02
CA VAL A 122 -4.72 -4.14 -12.32
C VAL A 122 -4.21 -2.70 -12.14
N ALA A 123 -4.87 -1.90 -11.29
CA ALA A 123 -4.44 -0.52 -11.03
C ALA A 123 -3.01 -0.42 -10.49
N PRO A 124 -2.55 -1.21 -9.49
CA PRO A 124 -1.15 -1.29 -9.08
C PRO A 124 -0.18 -1.58 -10.23
N LEU A 125 -0.52 -2.51 -11.13
CA LEU A 125 0.32 -2.81 -12.30
C LEU A 125 0.40 -1.61 -13.25
N LEU A 126 -0.73 -0.99 -13.60
CA LEU A 126 -0.78 0.17 -14.50
C LEU A 126 -0.02 1.37 -13.92
N LEU A 127 -0.15 1.63 -12.62
CA LEU A 127 0.62 2.69 -11.94
C LEU A 127 2.12 2.39 -11.95
N ALA A 128 2.49 1.14 -11.69
CA ALA A 128 3.89 0.72 -11.74
C ALA A 128 4.48 0.87 -13.16
N GLN A 129 3.72 0.48 -14.19
CA GLN A 129 4.11 0.67 -15.60
C GLN A 129 4.29 2.16 -15.94
N ALA A 130 3.37 3.02 -15.49
CA ALA A 130 3.45 4.47 -15.74
C ALA A 130 4.62 5.13 -14.98
N ALA A 131 4.94 4.67 -13.77
CA ALA A 131 6.06 5.19 -12.98
C ALA A 131 7.43 4.67 -13.45
N PHE A 132 7.49 3.49 -14.08
CA PHE A 132 8.72 2.82 -14.49
C PHE A 132 9.68 3.70 -15.33
N PRO A 133 9.27 4.40 -16.41
CA PRO A 133 10.18 5.20 -17.20
C PRO A 133 10.85 6.32 -16.39
N HIS A 134 10.15 6.89 -15.42
CA HIS A 134 10.65 7.94 -14.54
C HIS A 134 11.67 7.38 -13.54
N MET A 135 11.34 6.28 -12.85
CA MET A 135 12.25 5.59 -11.93
C MET A 135 13.50 5.08 -12.65
N ARG A 136 13.35 4.55 -13.87
CA ARG A 136 14.47 4.12 -14.71
C ARG A 136 15.39 5.29 -15.07
N ALA A 137 14.84 6.44 -15.44
CA ALA A 137 15.61 7.64 -15.76
C ALA A 137 16.36 8.19 -14.54
N LEU A 138 15.78 8.08 -13.36
CA LEU A 138 16.42 8.43 -12.08
C LEU A 138 17.51 7.41 -11.66
N GLY A 139 17.53 6.21 -12.26
CA GLY A 139 18.42 5.12 -11.87
C GLY A 139 18.11 4.54 -10.47
N ARG A 140 16.90 4.79 -9.96
CA ARG A 140 16.42 4.30 -8.65
C ARG A 140 14.90 4.36 -8.54
N GLY A 141 14.31 3.46 -7.76
CA GLY A 141 12.89 3.46 -7.48
C GLY A 141 12.51 2.47 -6.38
N SER A 142 11.42 2.75 -5.68
CA SER A 142 10.82 1.83 -4.70
C SER A 142 9.31 1.76 -4.88
N ILE A 143 8.81 0.54 -5.12
CA ILE A 143 7.38 0.26 -5.18
C ILE A 143 7.01 -0.59 -3.96
N VAL A 144 6.03 -0.14 -3.19
CA VAL A 144 5.50 -0.86 -2.03
C VAL A 144 4.02 -1.15 -2.27
N ASN A 145 3.69 -2.41 -2.44
CA ASN A 145 2.32 -2.87 -2.61
C ASN A 145 1.71 -3.25 -1.26
N VAL A 146 0.55 -2.69 -0.91
CA VAL A 146 -0.18 -3.08 0.31
C VAL A 146 -1.14 -4.22 -0.03
N SER A 147 -0.73 -5.44 0.31
CA SER A 147 -1.52 -6.67 0.15
C SER A 147 -2.40 -6.92 1.39
N SER A 148 -2.47 -8.14 1.86
CA SER A 148 -3.18 -8.59 3.07
C SER A 148 -2.69 -9.99 3.44
N ILE A 149 -2.83 -10.36 4.71
CA ILE A 149 -2.71 -11.78 5.13
C ILE A 149 -3.73 -12.66 4.40
N SER A 150 -4.88 -12.13 3.98
CA SER A 150 -5.88 -12.84 3.20
C SER A 150 -5.38 -13.35 1.84
N GLY A 151 -4.31 -12.76 1.30
CA GLY A 151 -3.61 -13.28 0.13
C GLY A 151 -2.67 -14.46 0.42
N ARG A 152 -2.52 -14.86 1.68
CA ARG A 152 -1.60 -15.93 2.14
C ARG A 152 -2.31 -17.08 2.83
N VAL A 153 -3.37 -16.77 3.59
CA VAL A 153 -4.13 -17.75 4.36
C VAL A 153 -5.62 -17.51 4.21
N GLY A 154 -6.41 -18.58 4.28
CA GLY A 154 -7.86 -18.46 4.39
C GLY A 154 -8.26 -17.95 5.78
N VAL A 155 -9.25 -17.07 5.84
CA VAL A 155 -9.77 -16.53 7.10
C VAL A 155 -11.15 -17.13 7.36
N PRO A 156 -11.31 -18.00 8.37
CA PRO A 156 -12.59 -18.59 8.68
C PRO A 156 -13.67 -17.56 9.00
N GLY A 157 -14.86 -17.75 8.42
CA GLY A 157 -16.03 -16.90 8.74
C GLY A 157 -16.09 -15.55 8.01
N ILE A 158 -15.10 -15.22 7.18
CA ILE A 158 -15.08 -14.00 6.38
C ILE A 158 -15.00 -14.40 4.90
N PRO A 159 -16.13 -14.41 4.15
CA PRO A 159 -16.13 -14.66 2.72
C PRO A 159 -15.40 -13.53 1.99
N GLN A 160 -14.39 -13.88 1.16
CA GLN A 160 -13.54 -12.90 0.50
C GLN A 160 -12.73 -13.50 -0.65
N ALA A 161 -13.32 -14.40 -1.46
CA ALA A 161 -12.56 -15.20 -2.42
C ALA A 161 -11.85 -14.32 -3.47
N SER A 162 -12.56 -13.40 -4.12
CA SER A 162 -11.97 -12.49 -5.11
C SER A 162 -10.94 -11.54 -4.48
N TYR A 163 -11.21 -11.04 -3.26
CA TYR A 163 -10.27 -10.21 -2.53
C TYR A 163 -8.97 -10.97 -2.21
N ALA A 164 -9.08 -12.18 -1.67
CA ALA A 164 -7.93 -13.03 -1.36
C ALA A 164 -7.11 -13.34 -2.63
N ALA A 165 -7.78 -13.68 -3.73
CA ALA A 165 -7.15 -13.90 -5.03
C ALA A 165 -6.39 -12.66 -5.52
N SER A 166 -7.00 -11.46 -5.45
CA SER A 166 -6.38 -10.21 -5.86
C SER A 166 -5.12 -9.88 -5.03
N LYS A 167 -5.18 -10.10 -3.71
CA LYS A 167 -4.05 -9.83 -2.79
C LYS A 167 -2.94 -10.87 -2.90
N ALA A 168 -3.26 -12.12 -3.22
CA ALA A 168 -2.28 -13.14 -3.60
C ALA A 168 -1.61 -12.80 -4.95
N GLY A 169 -2.40 -12.40 -5.94
CA GLY A 169 -1.91 -11.95 -7.24
C GLY A 169 -0.96 -10.77 -7.14
N LEU A 170 -1.24 -9.80 -6.24
CA LEU A 170 -0.38 -8.65 -6.00
C LEU A 170 0.99 -9.06 -5.43
N SER A 171 1.06 -10.10 -4.61
CA SER A 171 2.34 -10.65 -4.11
C SER A 171 3.12 -11.34 -5.24
N GLY A 172 2.45 -12.09 -6.13
CA GLY A 172 3.06 -12.67 -7.33
C GLY A 172 3.58 -11.61 -8.30
N LEU A 173 2.78 -10.57 -8.56
CA LEU A 173 3.18 -9.40 -9.35
C LEU A 173 4.44 -8.72 -8.77
N THR A 174 4.49 -8.57 -7.46
CA THR A 174 5.65 -8.00 -6.75
C THR A 174 6.93 -8.78 -7.03
N ALA A 175 6.89 -10.10 -6.92
CA ALA A 175 8.05 -10.95 -7.17
C ALA A 175 8.53 -10.84 -8.63
N GLU A 176 7.61 -10.85 -9.58
CA GLU A 176 7.92 -10.75 -11.01
C GLU A 176 8.54 -9.39 -11.37
N LEU A 177 7.92 -8.28 -10.95
CA LEU A 177 8.44 -6.94 -11.21
C LEU A 177 9.80 -6.71 -10.53
N ALA A 178 10.00 -7.26 -9.34
CA ALA A 178 11.28 -7.17 -8.64
C ALA A 178 12.43 -7.76 -9.48
N VAL A 179 12.22 -8.93 -10.10
CA VAL A 179 13.23 -9.58 -10.95
C VAL A 179 13.43 -8.80 -12.25
N GLN A 180 12.35 -8.38 -12.91
CA GLN A 180 12.43 -7.67 -14.20
C GLN A 180 13.14 -6.32 -14.08
N TRP A 181 12.92 -5.59 -12.97
CA TRP A 181 13.34 -4.20 -12.83
C TRP A 181 14.58 -3.98 -11.95
N ALA A 182 15.09 -5.04 -11.31
CA ALA A 182 16.31 -4.98 -10.49
C ALA A 182 17.51 -4.39 -11.24
N ARG A 183 17.67 -4.71 -12.54
CA ARG A 183 18.73 -4.15 -13.41
C ARG A 183 18.66 -2.61 -13.58
N HIS A 184 17.56 -2.00 -13.20
CA HIS A 184 17.35 -0.55 -13.23
C HIS A 184 17.39 0.07 -11.83
N SER A 185 17.82 -0.71 -10.82
CA SER A 185 17.82 -0.30 -9.39
C SER A 185 16.43 0.07 -8.87
N ILE A 186 15.38 -0.57 -9.41
CA ILE A 186 14.00 -0.43 -8.95
C ILE A 186 13.66 -1.65 -8.11
N ARG A 187 13.29 -1.40 -6.85
CA ARG A 187 12.85 -2.42 -5.89
C ARG A 187 11.33 -2.48 -5.85
N VAL A 188 10.78 -3.67 -5.73
CA VAL A 188 9.35 -3.88 -5.59
C VAL A 188 9.12 -4.85 -4.44
N ASN A 189 8.36 -4.42 -3.43
CA ASN A 189 8.05 -5.22 -2.25
C ASN A 189 6.57 -5.12 -1.88
N THR A 190 6.13 -6.03 -1.04
CA THR A 190 4.77 -6.07 -0.51
C THR A 190 4.80 -5.94 1.01
N VAL A 191 3.89 -5.16 1.56
CA VAL A 191 3.51 -5.23 2.97
C VAL A 191 2.16 -5.93 3.03
N ALA A 192 2.02 -6.96 3.87
CA ALA A 192 0.80 -7.72 4.07
C ALA A 192 0.25 -7.48 5.49
N PRO A 193 -0.67 -6.53 5.67
CA PRO A 193 -1.31 -6.27 6.95
C PRO A 193 -2.20 -7.43 7.41
N GLY A 194 -2.26 -7.62 8.73
CA GLY A 194 -3.30 -8.37 9.40
C GLY A 194 -4.60 -7.57 9.53
N PHE A 195 -5.29 -7.77 10.65
CA PHE A 195 -6.51 -7.02 10.95
C PHE A 195 -6.16 -5.69 11.63
N PHE A 196 -6.42 -4.61 10.93
CA PHE A 196 -6.27 -3.23 11.40
C PHE A 196 -7.62 -2.53 11.33
N ARG A 197 -7.93 -1.67 12.30
CA ARG A 197 -9.16 -0.89 12.27
C ARG A 197 -9.13 0.10 11.09
N SER A 198 -10.08 -0.05 10.18
CA SER A 198 -10.20 0.74 8.95
C SER A 198 -11.67 0.84 8.52
N GLU A 199 -11.98 1.58 7.46
CA GLU A 199 -13.33 1.60 6.88
C GLU A 199 -13.79 0.21 6.40
N ILE A 200 -12.86 -0.64 5.93
CA ILE A 200 -13.15 -2.00 5.44
C ILE A 200 -13.42 -2.96 6.61
N THR A 201 -12.65 -2.85 7.68
CA THR A 201 -12.69 -3.79 8.81
C THR A 201 -13.55 -3.29 9.98
N GLY A 202 -14.02 -2.04 9.95
CA GLY A 202 -14.84 -1.43 10.98
C GLY A 202 -15.98 -2.32 11.48
N PRO A 203 -16.80 -2.88 10.58
CA PRO A 203 -17.91 -3.77 10.98
C PRO A 203 -17.48 -5.01 11.80
N LEU A 204 -16.25 -5.51 11.61
CA LEU A 204 -15.72 -6.61 12.41
C LEU A 204 -15.46 -6.20 13.87
N TYR A 205 -15.07 -4.95 14.10
CA TYR A 205 -14.80 -4.41 15.42
C TYR A 205 -16.05 -3.92 16.15
N GLU A 206 -17.16 -3.72 15.44
CA GLU A 206 -18.48 -3.40 16.02
C GLU A 206 -19.17 -4.65 16.60
N SER A 207 -18.82 -5.83 16.12
CA SER A 207 -19.32 -7.11 16.66
C SER A 207 -18.41 -7.64 17.76
N GLU A 208 -18.90 -7.72 19.02
CA GLU A 208 -18.14 -8.27 20.16
C GLU A 208 -17.59 -9.67 19.86
N ARG A 209 -18.40 -10.52 19.20
CA ARG A 209 -18.00 -11.87 18.82
C ARG A 209 -16.83 -11.86 17.80
N ALA A 210 -16.89 -10.96 16.81
CA ALA A 210 -15.83 -10.85 15.82
C ALA A 210 -14.56 -10.23 16.44
N ALA A 211 -14.70 -9.19 17.25
CA ALA A 211 -13.58 -8.59 17.98
C ALA A 211 -12.88 -9.60 18.89
N GLU A 212 -13.65 -10.42 19.64
CA GLU A 212 -13.09 -11.49 20.46
C GLU A 212 -12.38 -12.56 19.61
N TYR A 213 -12.94 -12.93 18.45
CA TYR A 213 -12.29 -13.84 17.51
C TYR A 213 -10.94 -13.26 17.03
N LEU A 214 -10.89 -11.98 16.70
CA LEU A 214 -9.65 -11.31 16.30
C LEU A 214 -8.62 -11.33 17.45
N ARG A 215 -9.02 -10.96 18.67
CA ARG A 215 -8.13 -10.96 19.85
C ARG A 215 -7.56 -12.35 20.14
N ARG A 216 -8.38 -13.39 20.10
CA ARG A 216 -7.94 -14.79 20.37
C ARG A 216 -6.99 -15.32 19.29
N ASN A 217 -7.09 -14.80 18.08
CA ASN A 217 -6.32 -15.28 16.95
C ASN A 217 -5.10 -14.40 16.64
N THR A 218 -4.90 -13.28 17.32
CA THR A 218 -3.71 -12.44 17.21
C THR A 218 -2.81 -12.68 18.42
N PRO A 219 -1.62 -13.29 18.28
CA PRO A 219 -0.72 -13.57 19.40
C PRO A 219 -0.28 -12.35 20.20
N LEU A 220 -0.01 -11.21 19.52
CA LEU A 220 0.28 -9.97 20.25
C LEU A 220 -0.99 -9.45 20.94
N PRO A 221 -0.93 -9.11 22.26
CA PRO A 221 -2.09 -8.70 23.04
C PRO A 221 -2.52 -7.25 22.80
N MET A 222 -2.45 -6.78 21.55
CA MET A 222 -2.79 -5.43 21.15
C MET A 222 -3.53 -5.41 19.81
N GLU A 223 -4.38 -4.42 19.60
CA GLU A 223 -4.95 -4.16 18.28
C GLU A 223 -3.90 -3.44 17.41
N GLY A 224 -3.74 -3.90 16.16
CA GLY A 224 -2.89 -3.21 15.20
C GLY A 224 -3.47 -1.85 14.82
N THR A 225 -2.61 -0.85 14.78
CA THR A 225 -2.93 0.52 14.36
C THR A 225 -2.26 0.84 13.01
N ALA A 226 -2.74 1.86 12.32
CA ALA A 226 -2.11 2.28 11.07
C ALA A 226 -0.60 2.60 11.23
N GLN A 227 -0.19 3.05 12.42
CA GLN A 227 1.22 3.34 12.73
C GLN A 227 2.11 2.10 12.68
N ASP A 228 1.57 0.91 12.98
CA ASP A 228 2.35 -0.34 12.95
C ASP A 228 2.73 -0.75 11.51
N ILE A 229 2.00 -0.28 10.50
CA ILE A 229 2.32 -0.49 9.06
C ILE A 229 3.33 0.52 8.54
N VAL A 230 3.25 1.76 9.03
CA VAL A 230 4.07 2.89 8.57
C VAL A 230 5.57 2.58 8.61
N GLY A 231 6.05 1.98 9.71
CA GLY A 231 7.47 1.64 9.85
C GLY A 231 7.97 0.70 8.76
N ALA A 232 7.18 -0.31 8.40
CA ALA A 232 7.53 -1.24 7.32
C ALA A 232 7.55 -0.55 5.95
N VAL A 233 6.60 0.36 5.69
CA VAL A 233 6.55 1.09 4.41
C VAL A 233 7.71 2.07 4.30
N VAL A 234 8.01 2.85 5.33
CA VAL A 234 9.15 3.81 5.35
C VAL A 234 10.47 3.07 5.15
N TRP A 235 10.67 1.95 5.86
CA TRP A 235 11.84 1.09 5.67
C TRP A 235 12.01 0.63 4.22
N LEU A 236 10.94 0.11 3.60
CA LEU A 236 10.99 -0.38 2.22
C LEU A 236 11.10 0.76 1.20
N ALA A 237 10.55 1.94 1.48
CA ALA A 237 10.63 3.11 0.61
C ALA A 237 12.04 3.72 0.59
N GLY A 238 12.73 3.75 1.74
CA GLY A 238 14.02 4.39 1.94
C GLY A 238 15.24 3.52 1.65
N ASP A 239 16.41 4.07 1.91
CA ASP A 239 17.70 3.41 1.68
C ASP A 239 17.98 2.31 2.72
N ALA A 240 17.31 2.34 3.87
CA ALA A 240 17.33 1.26 4.85
C ALA A 240 16.86 -0.08 4.26
N GLY A 241 16.00 -0.05 3.23
CA GLY A 241 15.53 -1.21 2.48
C GLY A 241 16.29 -1.47 1.17
N SER A 242 17.45 -0.86 0.92
CA SER A 242 18.16 -0.87 -0.37
C SER A 242 18.49 -2.27 -0.92
N TYR A 243 18.65 -3.27 -0.06
CA TYR A 243 18.94 -4.65 -0.47
C TYR A 243 17.71 -5.59 -0.33
N VAL A 244 16.51 -5.02 -0.22
CA VAL A 244 15.25 -5.76 -0.10
C VAL A 244 14.41 -5.56 -1.35
N THR A 245 14.17 -6.64 -2.10
CA THR A 245 13.26 -6.62 -3.27
C THR A 245 12.60 -7.99 -3.43
N GLY A 246 11.39 -8.03 -3.99
CA GLY A 246 10.59 -9.23 -4.20
C GLY A 246 10.00 -9.85 -2.93
N GLN A 247 10.07 -9.15 -1.78
CA GLN A 247 9.66 -9.71 -0.50
C GLN A 247 8.23 -9.31 -0.12
N THR A 248 7.60 -10.18 0.68
CA THR A 248 6.35 -9.87 1.38
C THR A 248 6.63 -9.79 2.87
N VAL A 249 6.56 -8.59 3.42
CA VAL A 249 6.68 -8.31 4.85
C VAL A 249 5.30 -8.39 5.48
N VAL A 250 5.09 -9.37 6.35
CA VAL A 250 3.83 -9.56 7.07
C VAL A 250 3.85 -8.72 8.35
N VAL A 251 2.80 -7.92 8.56
CA VAL A 251 2.61 -7.10 9.75
C VAL A 251 1.22 -7.41 10.29
N ASP A 252 1.10 -8.41 11.16
CA ASP A 252 -0.19 -9.02 11.51
C ASP A 252 -0.31 -9.41 13.00
N GLY A 253 0.61 -8.98 13.84
CA GLY A 253 0.63 -9.36 15.25
C GLY A 253 0.84 -10.86 15.50
N GLY A 254 1.36 -11.59 14.50
CA GLY A 254 1.61 -13.03 14.58
C GLY A 254 0.44 -13.90 14.12
N TRP A 255 -0.61 -13.33 13.52
CA TRP A 255 -1.78 -14.06 13.04
C TRP A 255 -1.42 -15.24 12.14
N THR A 256 -0.49 -15.06 11.21
CA THR A 256 -0.08 -16.09 10.24
C THR A 256 1.07 -16.98 10.71
N ALA A 257 1.60 -16.78 11.91
CA ALA A 257 2.74 -17.54 12.45
C ALA A 257 2.35 -18.84 13.15
N ARG A 258 1.07 -19.23 13.16
CA ARG A 258 0.51 -20.38 13.88
C ARG A 258 -0.19 -21.34 12.92
#